data_a9be81f1f385ab698aa4d16aedf97d8a
#
_entry.id   a9be81f1f385ab698aa4d16aedf97d8a
#
_cell.length_a   1.000
_cell.length_b   1.000
_cell.length_c   1.000
_cell.angle_alpha   90.00
_cell.angle_beta   90.00
_cell.angle_gamma   90.00
#
_symmetry.space_group_name_H-M   'P 1'
#
loop_
_entity.id
_entity.type
_entity.pdbx_description
1 polymer ?
#
loop_
_entity_poly.entity_id
_entity_poly.type
_entity_poly.pdbx_seq_one_letter_code
_entity_poly.pdbx_strand_id
1 'polypeptide(L)'
;ALKNNPMVITKAVTNNGMALKYASPELQNDIDIVIQAVKKDGRALIFASDTLRNDKGVVITAVENDGLALIYASRGLRSDREVVMKAVENNGHALEFASTELQNDLAVVMKAVESDGSALEFASKELRSDKAVVMKAVEKDWYALRFASNELQNDEEVVRKAIENSAGALEYASEELRGNREIVMMAVRENGYKLKYASPALQNDREVVMMAVENFGYALKYASHELQNDREVVMKAVENDGFVLCWVPERFRKDEEVVIKAVKNNGMALQGASDELKNNKKIVMIAVENDGHALEFASHKLQN
;
A
#
# COMPACT_ATOMS: atom_id res chain seq x y z
N ALA A 1 -20.82 -41.60 -16.10
CA ALA A 1 -22.11 -41.41 -16.79
C ALA A 1 -22.59 -39.96 -16.77
N LEU A 2 -22.57 -39.24 -15.64
CA LEU A 2 -23.10 -37.86 -15.55
C LEU A 2 -22.20 -36.81 -16.22
N LYS A 3 -20.90 -37.04 -16.31
CA LYS A 3 -19.91 -36.10 -16.92
C LYS A 3 -20.14 -35.85 -18.41
N ASN A 4 -20.80 -36.78 -19.10
CA ASN A 4 -21.13 -36.71 -20.54
C ASN A 4 -22.60 -36.32 -20.77
N ASN A 5 -23.35 -35.95 -19.72
CA ASN A 5 -24.73 -35.54 -19.88
C ASN A 5 -24.82 -34.02 -19.99
N PRO A 6 -25.15 -33.47 -21.19
CA PRO A 6 -25.19 -32.02 -21.40
C PRO A 6 -26.14 -31.29 -20.45
N MET A 7 -27.33 -31.85 -20.20
CA MET A 7 -28.33 -31.22 -19.32
C MET A 7 -27.84 -31.10 -17.87
N VAL A 8 -27.12 -32.13 -17.37
CA VAL A 8 -26.57 -32.12 -16.00
C VAL A 8 -25.44 -31.10 -15.92
N ILE A 9 -24.52 -31.09 -16.90
CA ILE A 9 -23.39 -30.14 -16.94
C ILE A 9 -23.91 -28.71 -17.12
N THR A 10 -24.86 -28.45 -18.02
CA THR A 10 -25.47 -27.13 -18.18
C THR A 10 -26.03 -26.61 -16.85
N LYS A 11 -26.79 -27.43 -16.13
CA LYS A 11 -27.34 -27.04 -14.84
C LYS A 11 -26.26 -26.81 -13.78
N ALA A 12 -25.18 -27.59 -13.82
CA ALA A 12 -24.05 -27.43 -12.91
C ALA A 12 -23.31 -26.11 -13.16
N VAL A 13 -22.95 -25.79 -14.44
CA VAL A 13 -22.22 -24.57 -14.79
C VAL A 13 -23.06 -23.31 -14.61
N THR A 14 -24.36 -23.36 -14.82
CA THR A 14 -25.28 -22.24 -14.54
C THR A 14 -25.30 -21.87 -13.05
N ASN A 15 -25.15 -22.87 -12.19
CA ASN A 15 -25.05 -22.64 -10.76
C ASN A 15 -23.64 -22.21 -10.33
N ASN A 16 -22.61 -22.88 -10.88
CA ASN A 16 -21.18 -22.62 -10.63
C ASN A 16 -20.36 -22.85 -11.91
N GLY A 17 -19.84 -21.76 -12.53
CA GLY A 17 -19.07 -21.86 -13.77
C GLY A 17 -17.89 -22.81 -13.70
N MET A 18 -17.21 -22.88 -12.53
CA MET A 18 -16.09 -23.78 -12.30
C MET A 18 -16.46 -25.27 -12.33
N ALA A 19 -17.77 -25.61 -12.33
CA ALA A 19 -18.23 -26.98 -12.53
C ALA A 19 -17.87 -27.54 -13.93
N LEU A 20 -17.50 -26.69 -14.88
CA LEU A 20 -17.00 -27.09 -16.21
C LEU A 20 -15.82 -28.08 -16.12
N LYS A 21 -15.02 -28.02 -15.07
CA LYS A 21 -13.90 -28.96 -14.79
C LYS A 21 -14.33 -30.42 -14.72
N TYR A 22 -15.61 -30.68 -14.43
CA TYR A 22 -16.14 -32.05 -14.30
C TYR A 22 -16.79 -32.55 -15.60
N ALA A 23 -16.95 -31.68 -16.61
CA ALA A 23 -17.47 -32.07 -17.91
C ALA A 23 -16.50 -32.99 -18.67
N SER A 24 -17.03 -33.77 -19.60
CA SER A 24 -16.17 -34.53 -20.53
C SER A 24 -15.47 -33.58 -21.52
N PRO A 25 -14.37 -34.00 -22.15
CA PRO A 25 -13.66 -33.20 -23.16
C PRO A 25 -14.58 -32.68 -24.27
N GLU A 26 -15.57 -33.47 -24.68
CA GLU A 26 -16.56 -33.10 -25.69
C GLU A 26 -17.41 -31.90 -25.22
N LEU A 27 -17.85 -31.92 -23.95
CA LEU A 27 -18.65 -30.83 -23.36
C LEU A 27 -17.81 -29.62 -22.97
N GLN A 28 -16.51 -29.80 -22.70
CA GLN A 28 -15.54 -28.70 -22.56
C GLN A 28 -15.22 -28.03 -23.90
N ASN A 29 -15.61 -28.63 -25.01
CA ASN A 29 -15.56 -28.09 -26.36
C ASN A 29 -16.95 -27.68 -26.91
N ASP A 30 -18.00 -27.76 -26.08
CA ASP A 30 -19.35 -27.28 -26.42
C ASP A 30 -19.44 -25.78 -26.10
N ILE A 31 -19.63 -24.97 -27.17
CA ILE A 31 -19.61 -23.52 -27.04
C ILE A 31 -20.72 -22.97 -26.16
N ASP A 32 -21.91 -23.56 -26.18
CA ASP A 32 -23.08 -23.09 -25.42
C ASP A 32 -22.87 -23.35 -23.94
N ILE A 33 -22.32 -24.51 -23.58
CA ILE A 33 -21.99 -24.88 -22.19
C ILE A 33 -20.86 -24.00 -21.66
N VAL A 34 -19.80 -23.79 -22.46
CA VAL A 34 -18.65 -22.99 -22.06
C VAL A 34 -19.03 -21.52 -21.91
N ILE A 35 -19.84 -20.95 -22.80
CA ILE A 35 -20.34 -19.57 -22.66
C ILE A 35 -21.15 -19.41 -21.36
N GLN A 36 -22.00 -20.36 -21.01
CA GLN A 36 -22.74 -20.31 -19.73
C GLN A 36 -21.81 -20.39 -18.54
N ALA A 37 -20.77 -21.21 -18.61
CA ALA A 37 -19.78 -21.34 -17.56
C ALA A 37 -19.00 -20.03 -17.35
N VAL A 38 -18.45 -19.43 -18.44
CA VAL A 38 -17.66 -18.20 -18.36
C VAL A 38 -18.48 -16.95 -18.06
N LYS A 39 -19.75 -16.90 -18.41
CA LYS A 39 -20.69 -15.87 -17.96
C LYS A 39 -20.89 -15.90 -16.46
N LYS A 40 -20.85 -17.10 -15.86
CA LYS A 40 -21.01 -17.28 -14.41
C LYS A 40 -19.70 -17.04 -13.65
N ASP A 41 -18.58 -17.48 -14.19
CA ASP A 41 -17.22 -17.28 -13.65
C ASP A 41 -16.24 -17.30 -14.83
N GLY A 42 -15.66 -16.13 -15.17
CA GLY A 42 -14.74 -15.99 -16.31
C GLY A 42 -13.54 -16.96 -16.24
N ARG A 43 -13.09 -17.30 -15.02
CA ARG A 43 -11.99 -18.25 -14.81
C ARG A 43 -12.33 -19.68 -15.25
N ALA A 44 -13.61 -20.00 -15.46
CA ALA A 44 -14.00 -21.29 -16.01
C ALA A 44 -13.38 -21.54 -17.41
N LEU A 45 -12.91 -20.49 -18.10
CA LEU A 45 -12.18 -20.57 -19.38
C LEU A 45 -10.98 -21.53 -19.29
N ILE A 46 -10.34 -21.70 -18.12
CA ILE A 46 -9.24 -22.65 -17.92
C ILE A 46 -9.61 -24.09 -18.29
N PHE A 47 -10.89 -24.46 -18.16
CA PHE A 47 -11.40 -25.81 -18.43
C PHE A 47 -11.96 -25.97 -19.83
N ALA A 48 -12.07 -24.87 -20.60
CA ALA A 48 -12.48 -24.95 -22.00
C ALA A 48 -11.38 -25.61 -22.86
N SER A 49 -11.80 -26.22 -23.97
CA SER A 49 -10.86 -26.75 -24.96
C SER A 49 -9.94 -25.68 -25.52
N ASP A 50 -8.80 -26.07 -26.07
CA ASP A 50 -7.88 -25.14 -26.76
C ASP A 50 -8.56 -24.39 -27.89
N THR A 51 -9.50 -25.03 -28.61
CA THR A 51 -10.33 -24.41 -29.67
C THR A 51 -11.14 -23.25 -29.12
N LEU A 52 -11.83 -23.44 -27.99
CA LEU A 52 -12.67 -22.40 -27.38
C LEU A 52 -11.86 -21.36 -26.62
N ARG A 53 -10.70 -21.70 -26.10
CA ARG A 53 -9.73 -20.71 -25.58
C ARG A 53 -9.11 -19.85 -26.68
N ASN A 54 -9.27 -20.23 -27.95
CA ASN A 54 -8.92 -19.45 -29.12
C ASN A 54 -10.17 -18.87 -29.86
N ASP A 55 -11.37 -19.04 -29.30
CA ASP A 55 -12.57 -18.40 -29.79
C ASP A 55 -12.72 -16.99 -29.19
N LYS A 56 -12.74 -15.98 -30.06
CA LYS A 56 -12.78 -14.56 -29.62
C LYS A 56 -14.05 -14.24 -28.82
N GLY A 57 -15.21 -14.79 -29.23
CA GLY A 57 -16.49 -14.53 -28.55
C GLY A 57 -16.54 -15.12 -27.15
N VAL A 58 -16.05 -16.36 -27.01
CA VAL A 58 -15.94 -17.03 -25.72
C VAL A 58 -14.99 -16.27 -24.79
N VAL A 59 -13.80 -15.87 -25.29
CA VAL A 59 -12.80 -15.17 -24.50
C VAL A 59 -13.26 -13.76 -24.12
N ILE A 60 -13.90 -13.00 -25.02
CA ILE A 60 -14.50 -11.70 -24.67
C ILE A 60 -15.52 -11.88 -23.55
N THR A 61 -16.41 -12.87 -23.64
CA THR A 61 -17.39 -13.15 -22.59
C THR A 61 -16.72 -13.47 -21.24
N ALA A 62 -15.63 -14.22 -21.28
CA ALA A 62 -14.87 -14.56 -20.06
C ALA A 62 -14.21 -13.33 -19.43
N VAL A 63 -13.50 -12.49 -20.22
CA VAL A 63 -12.78 -11.32 -19.72
C VAL A 63 -13.71 -10.16 -19.32
N GLU A 64 -14.91 -10.07 -19.89
CA GLU A 64 -15.93 -9.12 -19.43
C GLU A 64 -16.49 -9.49 -18.04
N ASN A 65 -16.46 -10.79 -17.69
CA ASN A 65 -16.83 -11.25 -16.35
C ASN A 65 -15.66 -11.14 -15.36
N ASP A 66 -14.46 -11.58 -15.76
CA ASP A 66 -13.23 -11.50 -15.00
C ASP A 66 -12.06 -11.22 -15.94
N GLY A 67 -11.50 -9.99 -15.91
CA GLY A 67 -10.40 -9.57 -16.79
C GLY A 67 -9.17 -10.48 -16.70
N LEU A 68 -8.91 -11.06 -15.52
CA LEU A 68 -7.78 -11.97 -15.32
C LEU A 68 -7.96 -13.31 -16.06
N ALA A 69 -9.18 -13.63 -16.53
CA ALA A 69 -9.40 -14.79 -17.39
C ALA A 69 -8.57 -14.73 -18.69
N LEU A 70 -8.03 -13.57 -19.06
CA LEU A 70 -7.12 -13.39 -20.20
C LEU A 70 -5.91 -14.34 -20.15
N ILE A 71 -5.43 -14.73 -18.96
CA ILE A 71 -4.33 -15.69 -18.77
C ILE A 71 -4.61 -17.04 -19.44
N TYR A 72 -5.91 -17.43 -19.53
CA TYR A 72 -6.34 -18.72 -20.10
C TYR A 72 -6.62 -18.65 -21.59
N ALA A 73 -6.64 -17.45 -22.17
CA ALA A 73 -6.81 -17.26 -23.61
C ALA A 73 -5.58 -17.74 -24.39
N SER A 74 -5.79 -18.09 -25.67
CA SER A 74 -4.69 -18.42 -26.56
C SER A 74 -3.70 -17.25 -26.69
N ARG A 75 -2.46 -17.54 -27.07
CA ARG A 75 -1.44 -16.51 -27.33
C ARG A 75 -1.91 -15.48 -28.36
N GLY A 76 -2.64 -15.93 -29.40
CA GLY A 76 -3.18 -15.03 -30.42
C GLY A 76 -4.18 -14.03 -29.85
N LEU A 77 -5.08 -14.47 -28.97
CA LEU A 77 -6.07 -13.60 -28.35
C LEU A 77 -5.49 -12.71 -27.24
N ARG A 78 -4.41 -13.11 -26.61
CA ARG A 78 -3.63 -12.23 -25.73
C ARG A 78 -2.86 -11.12 -26.48
N SER A 79 -2.78 -11.22 -27.81
CA SER A 79 -2.28 -10.20 -28.73
C SER A 79 -3.40 -9.49 -29.50
N ASP A 80 -4.67 -9.88 -29.28
CA ASP A 80 -5.80 -9.19 -29.90
C ASP A 80 -6.17 -7.95 -29.07
N ARG A 81 -6.04 -6.78 -29.70
CA ARG A 81 -6.24 -5.48 -29.01
C ARG A 81 -7.64 -5.32 -28.42
N GLU A 82 -8.69 -5.82 -29.11
CA GLU A 82 -10.07 -5.72 -28.62
C GLU A 82 -10.28 -6.58 -27.36
N VAL A 83 -9.78 -7.82 -27.39
CA VAL A 83 -9.85 -8.75 -26.26
C VAL A 83 -9.12 -8.17 -25.04
N VAL A 84 -7.89 -7.67 -25.26
CA VAL A 84 -7.07 -7.10 -24.17
C VAL A 84 -7.69 -5.81 -23.62
N MET A 85 -8.24 -4.94 -24.48
CA MET A 85 -8.96 -3.74 -24.03
C MET A 85 -10.12 -4.08 -23.11
N LYS A 86 -10.92 -5.09 -23.44
CA LYS A 86 -12.03 -5.57 -22.58
C LYS A 86 -11.51 -6.13 -21.26
N ALA A 87 -10.41 -6.88 -21.30
CA ALA A 87 -9.79 -7.46 -20.12
C ALA A 87 -9.29 -6.37 -19.16
N VAL A 88 -8.51 -5.38 -19.65
CA VAL A 88 -7.96 -4.30 -18.81
C VAL A 88 -9.01 -3.30 -18.34
N GLU A 89 -10.13 -3.15 -19.10
CA GLU A 89 -11.27 -2.35 -18.65
C GLU A 89 -11.96 -2.93 -17.43
N ASN A 90 -12.06 -4.26 -17.36
CA ASN A 90 -12.60 -4.99 -16.20
C ASN A 90 -11.59 -5.03 -15.06
N ASN A 91 -10.31 -5.32 -15.37
CA ASN A 91 -9.24 -5.41 -14.38
C ASN A 91 -7.90 -4.99 -15.00
N GLY A 92 -7.33 -3.86 -14.53
CA GLY A 92 -6.08 -3.32 -15.07
C GLY A 92 -4.90 -4.31 -15.06
N HIS A 93 -4.84 -5.19 -14.05
CA HIS A 93 -3.80 -6.23 -13.95
C HIS A 93 -3.86 -7.28 -15.06
N ALA A 94 -4.96 -7.35 -15.83
CA ALA A 94 -5.00 -8.20 -17.03
C ALA A 94 -3.89 -7.83 -18.04
N LEU A 95 -3.34 -6.62 -17.96
CA LEU A 95 -2.20 -6.18 -18.77
C LEU A 95 -0.99 -7.11 -18.65
N GLU A 96 -0.79 -7.76 -17.49
CA GLU A 96 0.27 -8.76 -17.25
C GLU A 96 0.26 -9.87 -18.31
N PHE A 97 -0.95 -10.28 -18.75
CA PHE A 97 -1.13 -11.42 -19.65
C PHE A 97 -1.19 -11.01 -21.12
N ALA A 98 -1.20 -9.71 -21.41
CA ALA A 98 -1.15 -9.20 -22.77
C ALA A 98 0.21 -9.44 -23.43
N SER A 99 0.26 -9.39 -24.78
CA SER A 99 1.54 -9.42 -25.48
C SER A 99 2.38 -8.18 -25.18
N THR A 100 3.71 -8.29 -25.37
CA THR A 100 4.65 -7.17 -25.17
C THR A 100 4.33 -5.97 -26.04
N GLU A 101 3.78 -6.19 -27.23
CA GLU A 101 3.33 -5.12 -28.13
C GLU A 101 2.16 -4.34 -27.52
N LEU A 102 1.20 -5.04 -26.85
CA LEU A 102 0.06 -4.39 -26.21
C LEU A 102 0.42 -3.81 -24.83
N GLN A 103 1.42 -4.34 -24.14
CA GLN A 103 2.03 -3.72 -22.97
C GLN A 103 2.77 -2.41 -23.32
N ASN A 104 3.03 -2.16 -24.62
CA ASN A 104 3.56 -0.92 -25.17
C ASN A 104 2.52 -0.13 -25.99
N ASP A 105 1.26 -0.54 -26.02
CA ASP A 105 0.18 0.25 -26.66
C ASP A 105 -0.33 1.30 -25.66
N LEU A 106 -0.13 2.58 -25.98
CA LEU A 106 -0.49 3.70 -25.11
C LEU A 106 -1.97 3.65 -24.67
N ALA A 107 -2.89 3.34 -25.60
CA ALA A 107 -4.31 3.34 -25.27
C ALA A 107 -4.70 2.16 -24.37
N VAL A 108 -4.09 0.99 -24.58
CA VAL A 108 -4.30 -0.19 -23.73
C VAL A 108 -3.76 0.08 -22.31
N VAL A 109 -2.54 0.61 -22.21
CA VAL A 109 -1.91 0.92 -20.91
C VAL A 109 -2.66 2.03 -20.19
N MET A 110 -3.08 3.11 -20.89
CA MET A 110 -3.91 4.15 -20.28
C MET A 110 -5.20 3.59 -19.71
N LYS A 111 -5.88 2.69 -20.45
CA LYS A 111 -7.09 2.04 -19.96
C LYS A 111 -6.82 1.14 -18.73
N ALA A 112 -5.70 0.42 -18.75
CA ALA A 112 -5.28 -0.41 -17.62
C ALA A 112 -5.04 0.43 -16.34
N VAL A 113 -4.26 1.53 -16.44
CA VAL A 113 -3.97 2.39 -15.28
C VAL A 113 -5.18 3.22 -14.84
N GLU A 114 -6.15 3.49 -15.71
CA GLU A 114 -7.44 4.08 -15.33
C GLU A 114 -8.29 3.13 -14.49
N SER A 115 -8.20 1.84 -14.77
CA SER A 115 -8.87 0.79 -14.00
C SER A 115 -8.15 0.56 -12.66
N ASP A 116 -6.82 0.42 -12.71
CA ASP A 116 -5.95 0.20 -11.55
C ASP A 116 -4.57 0.85 -11.79
N GLY A 117 -4.21 1.86 -11.00
CA GLY A 117 -2.93 2.57 -11.15
C GLY A 117 -1.71 1.66 -11.06
N SER A 118 -1.76 0.62 -10.23
CA SER A 118 -0.65 -0.35 -10.08
C SER A 118 -0.43 -1.22 -11.32
N ALA A 119 -1.38 -1.25 -12.27
CA ALA A 119 -1.18 -1.89 -13.58
C ALA A 119 0.01 -1.30 -14.38
N LEU A 120 0.52 -0.13 -13.98
CA LEU A 120 1.75 0.46 -14.52
C LEU A 120 2.94 -0.51 -14.42
N GLU A 121 2.96 -1.42 -13.45
CA GLU A 121 3.99 -2.46 -13.29
C GLU A 121 4.20 -3.28 -14.56
N PHE A 122 3.11 -3.55 -15.29
CA PHE A 122 3.09 -4.42 -16.47
C PHE A 122 3.28 -3.65 -17.78
N ALA A 123 3.34 -2.32 -17.74
CA ALA A 123 3.61 -1.50 -18.91
C ALA A 123 5.07 -1.62 -19.36
N SER A 124 5.34 -1.35 -20.64
CA SER A 124 6.70 -1.28 -21.16
C SER A 124 7.54 -0.23 -20.45
N LYS A 125 8.87 -0.32 -20.56
CA LYS A 125 9.79 0.69 -20.00
C LYS A 125 9.52 2.08 -20.57
N GLU A 126 9.17 2.16 -21.84
CA GLU A 126 8.85 3.39 -22.55
C GLU A 126 7.65 4.07 -21.91
N LEU A 127 6.57 3.33 -21.66
CA LEU A 127 5.34 3.88 -21.08
C LEU A 127 5.47 4.13 -19.57
N ARG A 128 6.33 3.41 -18.86
CA ARG A 128 6.70 3.74 -17.47
C ARG A 128 7.57 4.99 -17.38
N SER A 129 8.08 5.50 -18.51
CA SER A 129 8.80 6.78 -18.64
C SER A 129 7.92 7.86 -19.28
N ASP A 130 6.67 7.55 -19.64
CA ASP A 130 5.73 8.54 -20.16
C ASP A 130 5.04 9.27 -18.99
N LYS A 131 5.25 10.58 -18.90
CA LYS A 131 4.73 11.39 -17.79
C LYS A 131 3.21 11.36 -17.72
N ALA A 132 2.49 11.35 -18.85
CA ALA A 132 1.03 11.36 -18.84
C ALA A 132 0.47 10.03 -18.32
N VAL A 133 1.09 8.91 -18.71
CA VAL A 133 0.73 7.57 -18.21
C VAL A 133 0.98 7.47 -16.70
N VAL A 134 2.17 7.88 -16.25
CA VAL A 134 2.55 7.80 -14.83
C VAL A 134 1.70 8.75 -13.98
N MET A 135 1.42 9.97 -14.42
CA MET A 135 0.50 10.89 -13.74
C MET A 135 -0.88 10.26 -13.56
N LYS A 136 -1.42 9.64 -14.61
CA LYS A 136 -2.70 8.95 -14.52
C LYS A 136 -2.67 7.77 -13.55
N ALA A 137 -1.58 7.01 -13.55
CA ALA A 137 -1.39 5.89 -12.63
C ALA A 137 -1.34 6.35 -11.16
N VAL A 138 -0.52 7.38 -10.83
CA VAL A 138 -0.38 7.89 -9.46
C VAL A 138 -1.63 8.62 -8.95
N GLU A 139 -2.45 9.17 -9.85
CA GLU A 139 -3.79 9.71 -9.51
C GLU A 139 -4.73 8.62 -8.98
N LYS A 140 -4.60 7.41 -9.50
CA LYS A 140 -5.42 6.26 -9.10
C LYS A 140 -4.86 5.55 -7.87
N ASP A 141 -3.54 5.34 -7.88
CA ASP A 141 -2.82 4.65 -6.82
C ASP A 141 -1.41 5.25 -6.68
N TRP A 142 -1.14 5.91 -5.55
CA TRP A 142 0.17 6.48 -5.21
C TRP A 142 1.31 5.46 -5.34
N TYR A 143 1.01 4.17 -5.08
CA TYR A 143 1.99 3.09 -5.13
C TYR A 143 2.54 2.87 -6.54
N ALA A 144 1.81 3.30 -7.58
CA ALA A 144 2.27 3.25 -8.97
C ALA A 144 3.59 4.00 -9.19
N LEU A 145 3.93 4.99 -8.36
CA LEU A 145 5.22 5.71 -8.42
C LEU A 145 6.42 4.75 -8.34
N ARG A 146 6.28 3.62 -7.63
CA ARG A 146 7.32 2.60 -7.53
C ARG A 146 7.73 2.03 -8.88
N PHE A 147 6.80 1.97 -9.84
CA PHE A 147 7.00 1.36 -11.15
C PHE A 147 7.41 2.37 -12.22
N ALA A 148 7.33 3.67 -11.91
CA ALA A 148 7.78 4.73 -12.80
C ALA A 148 9.30 4.67 -13.05
N SER A 149 9.76 5.28 -14.15
CA SER A 149 11.20 5.43 -14.40
C SER A 149 11.86 6.31 -13.33
N ASN A 150 13.18 6.18 -13.18
CA ASN A 150 13.94 6.99 -12.20
C ASN A 150 13.78 8.49 -12.47
N GLU A 151 13.67 8.90 -13.75
CA GLU A 151 13.44 10.30 -14.13
C GLU A 151 12.10 10.80 -13.58
N LEU A 152 11.04 9.97 -13.64
CA LEU A 152 9.72 10.35 -13.14
C LEU A 152 9.60 10.19 -11.62
N GLN A 153 10.36 9.31 -11.00
CA GLN A 153 10.54 9.28 -9.54
C GLN A 153 11.31 10.52 -9.03
N ASN A 154 12.01 11.24 -9.92
CA ASN A 154 12.66 12.54 -9.68
C ASN A 154 11.87 13.73 -10.26
N ASP A 155 10.70 13.50 -10.81
CA ASP A 155 9.82 14.58 -11.30
C ASP A 155 8.97 15.12 -10.14
N GLU A 156 9.20 16.39 -9.79
CA GLU A 156 8.53 17.02 -8.65
C GLU A 156 7.01 17.02 -8.77
N GLU A 157 6.46 17.24 -9.97
CA GLU A 157 5.01 17.27 -10.20
C GLU A 157 4.38 15.89 -9.99
N VAL A 158 5.03 14.83 -10.52
CA VAL A 158 4.59 13.44 -10.36
C VAL A 158 4.63 13.04 -8.89
N VAL A 159 5.72 13.36 -8.18
CA VAL A 159 5.90 12.99 -6.76
C VAL A 159 4.93 13.76 -5.87
N ARG A 160 4.71 15.06 -6.11
CA ARG A 160 3.68 15.86 -5.41
C ARG A 160 2.29 15.23 -5.58
N LYS A 161 1.94 14.88 -6.83
CA LYS A 161 0.65 14.24 -7.12
C LYS A 161 0.47 12.91 -6.39
N ALA A 162 1.51 12.11 -6.34
CA ALA A 162 1.50 10.85 -5.59
C ALA A 162 1.35 11.08 -4.07
N ILE A 163 2.06 12.07 -3.48
CA ILE A 163 1.97 12.43 -2.06
C ILE A 163 0.60 13.00 -1.70
N GLU A 164 -0.05 13.78 -2.58
CA GLU A 164 -1.43 14.25 -2.38
C GLU A 164 -2.42 13.08 -2.19
N ASN A 165 -2.14 11.95 -2.83
CA ASN A 165 -2.93 10.73 -2.67
C ASN A 165 -2.54 9.97 -1.39
N SER A 166 -1.24 9.87 -1.08
CA SER A 166 -0.73 9.34 0.17
C SER A 166 0.73 9.75 0.43
N ALA A 167 1.02 10.19 1.64
CA ALA A 167 2.38 10.42 2.13
C ALA A 167 3.32 9.22 1.93
N GLY A 168 2.77 8.01 1.76
CA GLY A 168 3.53 6.79 1.47
C GLY A 168 4.40 6.90 0.21
N ALA A 169 4.00 7.70 -0.76
CA ALA A 169 4.71 7.91 -2.00
C ALA A 169 6.15 8.44 -1.82
N LEU A 170 6.44 9.14 -0.71
CA LEU A 170 7.80 9.62 -0.41
C LEU A 170 8.84 8.48 -0.39
N GLU A 171 8.43 7.25 -0.07
CA GLU A 171 9.30 6.07 -0.09
C GLU A 171 9.91 5.79 -1.47
N TYR A 172 9.15 6.10 -2.52
CA TYR A 172 9.51 5.80 -3.93
C TYR A 172 10.03 7.02 -4.69
N ALA A 173 10.05 8.19 -4.06
CA ALA A 173 10.69 9.37 -4.62
C ALA A 173 12.23 9.19 -4.69
N SER A 174 12.88 9.88 -5.62
CA SER A 174 14.32 9.89 -5.74
C SER A 174 15.02 10.40 -4.47
N GLU A 175 16.31 10.11 -4.31
CA GLU A 175 17.11 10.66 -3.20
C GLU A 175 17.10 12.20 -3.20
N GLU A 176 17.12 12.82 -4.38
CA GLU A 176 17.05 14.26 -4.53
C GLU A 176 15.75 14.83 -3.95
N LEU A 177 14.59 14.26 -4.33
CA LEU A 177 13.29 14.72 -3.82
C LEU A 177 13.06 14.35 -2.36
N ARG A 178 13.64 13.25 -1.86
CA ARG A 178 13.69 12.96 -0.43
C ARG A 178 14.57 13.92 0.36
N GLY A 179 15.42 14.71 -0.34
CA GLY A 179 16.17 15.86 0.16
C GLY A 179 15.48 17.20 -0.08
N ASN A 180 14.38 17.21 -0.82
CA ASN A 180 13.61 18.44 -1.05
C ASN A 180 12.73 18.74 0.16
N ARG A 181 12.97 19.89 0.80
CA ARG A 181 12.31 20.26 2.05
C ARG A 181 10.78 20.37 1.90
N GLU A 182 10.30 20.95 0.81
CA GLU A 182 8.85 21.13 0.59
C GLU A 182 8.14 19.80 0.39
N ILE A 183 8.71 18.90 -0.41
CA ILE A 183 8.20 17.56 -0.65
C ILE A 183 8.12 16.76 0.65
N VAL A 184 9.20 16.80 1.45
CA VAL A 184 9.23 16.09 2.74
C VAL A 184 8.24 16.70 3.73
N MET A 185 8.12 18.03 3.79
CA MET A 185 7.15 18.72 4.64
C MET A 185 5.70 18.35 4.30
N MET A 186 5.37 18.20 3.00
CA MET A 186 4.04 17.69 2.60
C MET A 186 3.77 16.30 3.20
N ALA A 187 4.71 15.38 3.05
CA ALA A 187 4.55 14.02 3.53
C ALA A 187 4.49 13.93 5.07
N VAL A 188 5.38 14.60 5.80
CA VAL A 188 5.41 14.54 7.27
C VAL A 188 4.23 15.27 7.92
N ARG A 189 3.66 16.27 7.26
CA ARG A 189 2.43 16.95 7.72
C ARG A 189 1.24 16.00 7.71
N GLU A 190 1.14 15.13 6.71
CA GLU A 190 0.11 14.10 6.65
C GLU A 190 0.41 12.96 7.63
N ASN A 191 1.67 12.50 7.65
CA ASN A 191 2.10 11.39 8.49
C ASN A 191 3.56 11.54 8.93
N GLY A 192 3.79 11.94 10.19
CA GLY A 192 5.12 12.14 10.76
C GLY A 192 6.06 10.94 10.66
N TYR A 193 5.53 9.71 10.59
CA TYR A 193 6.33 8.50 10.37
C TYR A 193 7.16 8.57 9.08
N LYS A 194 6.73 9.37 8.08
CA LYS A 194 7.41 9.50 6.79
C LYS A 194 8.76 10.23 6.87
N LEU A 195 9.08 10.84 8.01
CA LEU A 195 10.43 11.36 8.30
C LEU A 195 11.52 10.30 8.07
N LYS A 196 11.21 9.02 8.25
CA LYS A 196 12.16 7.91 8.00
C LYS A 196 12.69 7.87 6.57
N TYR A 197 11.94 8.40 5.59
CA TYR A 197 12.32 8.41 4.18
C TYR A 197 13.02 9.70 3.76
N ALA A 198 13.00 10.72 4.61
CA ALA A 198 13.72 11.97 4.35
C ALA A 198 15.23 11.75 4.32
N SER A 199 15.94 12.63 3.61
CA SER A 199 17.39 12.62 3.62
C SER A 199 17.95 12.87 5.03
N PRO A 200 19.19 12.42 5.34
CA PRO A 200 19.82 12.69 6.63
C PRO A 200 19.88 14.19 6.98
N ALA A 201 20.03 15.07 5.99
CA ALA A 201 20.01 16.52 6.19
C ALA A 201 18.65 17.00 6.72
N LEU A 202 17.53 16.47 6.18
CA LEU A 202 16.18 16.84 6.64
C LEU A 202 15.79 16.12 7.93
N GLN A 203 16.36 14.95 8.20
CA GLN A 203 16.25 14.31 9.52
C GLN A 203 17.01 15.10 10.61
N ASN A 204 17.88 16.04 10.23
CA ASN A 204 18.55 17.04 11.08
C ASN A 204 17.96 18.45 10.93
N ASP A 205 16.92 18.64 10.13
CA ASP A 205 16.20 19.91 10.05
C ASP A 205 15.19 20.01 11.20
N ARG A 206 15.42 20.95 12.11
CA ARG A 206 14.64 21.10 13.33
C ARG A 206 13.15 21.33 13.06
N GLU A 207 12.80 22.12 12.05
CA GLU A 207 11.41 22.44 11.72
C GLU A 207 10.67 21.22 11.12
N VAL A 208 11.35 20.48 10.23
CA VAL A 208 10.84 19.23 9.66
C VAL A 208 10.60 18.19 10.76
N VAL A 209 11.57 18.02 11.66
CA VAL A 209 11.48 17.07 12.78
C VAL A 209 10.40 17.49 13.77
N MET A 210 10.30 18.79 14.12
CA MET A 210 9.23 19.29 14.99
C MET A 210 7.84 18.97 14.43
N MET A 211 7.62 19.24 13.13
CA MET A 211 6.36 18.90 12.47
C MET A 211 6.07 17.39 12.49
N ALA A 212 7.11 16.57 12.25
CA ALA A 212 6.97 15.13 12.29
C ALA A 212 6.57 14.61 13.68
N VAL A 213 7.23 15.08 14.76
CA VAL A 213 6.94 14.64 16.13
C VAL A 213 5.63 15.20 16.69
N GLU A 214 5.19 16.36 16.21
CA GLU A 214 3.87 16.92 16.52
C GLU A 214 2.73 16.05 15.99
N ASN A 215 2.92 15.49 14.79
CA ASN A 215 1.96 14.59 14.15
C ASN A 215 2.07 13.16 14.68
N PHE A 216 3.31 12.68 14.91
CA PHE A 216 3.61 11.32 15.35
C PHE A 216 4.86 11.31 16.25
N GLY A 217 4.68 11.26 17.57
CA GLY A 217 5.78 11.36 18.55
C GLY A 217 6.92 10.37 18.29
N TYR A 218 6.60 9.15 17.85
CA TYR A 218 7.59 8.13 17.46
C TYR A 218 8.49 8.52 16.29
N ALA A 219 8.14 9.57 15.51
CA ALA A 219 9.00 10.09 14.47
C ALA A 219 10.37 10.53 15.00
N LEU A 220 10.48 10.87 16.29
CA LEU A 220 11.73 11.18 16.97
C LEU A 220 12.83 10.12 16.71
N LYS A 221 12.45 8.85 16.57
CA LYS A 221 13.38 7.75 16.28
C LYS A 221 14.15 7.96 14.95
N TYR A 222 13.57 8.69 14.01
CA TYR A 222 14.14 8.93 12.70
C TYR A 222 14.87 10.28 12.58
N ALA A 223 14.77 11.11 13.63
CA ALA A 223 15.54 12.34 13.71
C ALA A 223 17.06 12.06 13.88
N SER A 224 17.89 13.03 13.56
CA SER A 224 19.32 12.95 13.85
C SER A 224 19.59 12.76 15.35
N HIS A 225 20.76 12.22 15.67
CA HIS A 225 21.19 12.08 17.06
C HIS A 225 21.20 13.43 17.80
N GLU A 226 21.52 14.52 17.13
CA GLU A 226 21.47 15.87 17.67
C GLU A 226 20.06 16.24 18.13
N LEU A 227 19.06 16.07 17.24
CA LEU A 227 17.66 16.42 17.52
C LEU A 227 16.97 15.40 18.47
N GLN A 228 17.39 14.15 18.50
CA GLN A 228 16.99 13.20 19.54
C GLN A 228 17.50 13.64 20.93
N ASN A 229 18.50 14.50 20.99
CA ASN A 229 19.04 15.10 22.18
C ASN A 229 18.60 16.56 22.38
N ASP A 230 17.75 17.12 21.53
CA ASP A 230 17.15 18.45 21.73
C ASP A 230 15.97 18.33 22.72
N ARG A 231 16.02 19.11 23.82
CA ARG A 231 15.02 19.03 24.89
C ARG A 231 13.62 19.40 24.39
N GLU A 232 13.50 20.42 23.53
CA GLU A 232 12.22 20.91 23.04
C GLU A 232 11.58 19.91 22.07
N VAL A 233 12.39 19.28 21.20
CA VAL A 233 11.94 18.22 20.30
C VAL A 233 11.46 17.00 21.11
N VAL A 234 12.21 16.59 22.13
CA VAL A 234 11.82 15.48 23.01
C VAL A 234 10.53 15.81 23.78
N MET A 235 10.41 17.04 24.34
CA MET A 235 9.18 17.47 25.01
C MET A 235 7.97 17.38 24.09
N LYS A 236 8.11 17.80 22.82
CA LYS A 236 7.03 17.75 21.86
C LYS A 236 6.66 16.30 21.49
N ALA A 237 7.67 15.45 21.33
CA ALA A 237 7.47 14.04 21.07
C ALA A 237 6.70 13.32 22.20
N VAL A 238 7.10 13.53 23.47
CA VAL A 238 6.42 12.91 24.62
C VAL A 238 5.04 13.54 24.91
N GLU A 239 4.82 14.77 24.47
CA GLU A 239 3.51 15.40 24.53
C GLU A 239 2.51 14.76 23.55
N ASN A 240 2.98 14.37 22.37
CA ASN A 240 2.17 13.66 21.39
C ASN A 240 1.98 12.18 21.75
N ASP A 241 3.05 11.50 22.15
CA ASP A 241 3.03 10.10 22.62
C ASP A 241 3.96 9.91 23.82
N GLY A 242 3.35 9.81 25.02
CA GLY A 242 4.09 9.63 26.27
C GLY A 242 5.00 8.40 26.28
N PHE A 243 4.65 7.35 25.51
CA PHE A 243 5.44 6.12 25.48
C PHE A 243 6.82 6.30 24.84
N VAL A 244 7.03 7.40 24.09
CA VAL A 244 8.33 7.80 23.57
C VAL A 244 9.37 7.94 24.68
N LEU A 245 8.97 8.24 25.93
CA LEU A 245 9.86 8.31 27.08
C LEU A 245 10.72 7.05 27.25
N CYS A 246 10.22 5.88 26.85
CA CYS A 246 10.97 4.63 26.95
C CYS A 246 12.19 4.56 26.01
N TRP A 247 12.25 5.43 25.00
CA TRP A 247 13.24 5.41 23.92
C TRP A 247 14.19 6.61 23.93
N VAL A 248 13.83 7.67 24.67
CA VAL A 248 14.67 8.86 24.73
C VAL A 248 15.93 8.62 25.57
N PRO A 249 17.01 9.41 25.34
CA PRO A 249 18.22 9.35 26.16
C PRO A 249 17.95 9.45 27.65
N GLU A 250 18.78 8.76 28.45
CA GLU A 250 18.63 8.62 29.91
C GLU A 250 18.46 9.97 30.62
N ARG A 251 19.15 11.02 30.17
CA ARG A 251 19.03 12.36 30.76
C ARG A 251 17.59 12.88 30.77
N PHE A 252 16.78 12.57 29.76
CA PHE A 252 15.38 12.98 29.67
C PHE A 252 14.47 12.08 30.53
N ARG A 253 14.85 10.83 30.73
CA ARG A 253 14.16 9.92 31.63
C ARG A 253 14.38 10.27 33.10
N LYS A 254 15.38 11.16 33.39
CA LYS A 254 15.67 11.79 34.73
C LYS A 254 15.11 13.21 34.82
N ASP A 255 14.63 13.81 33.73
CA ASP A 255 14.06 15.16 33.74
C ASP A 255 12.60 15.10 34.23
N GLU A 256 12.33 15.72 35.40
CA GLU A 256 11.02 15.69 36.04
C GLU A 256 9.92 16.23 35.09
N GLU A 257 10.18 17.33 34.40
CA GLU A 257 9.18 17.98 33.52
C GLU A 257 8.84 17.11 32.33
N VAL A 258 9.86 16.50 31.66
CA VAL A 258 9.68 15.56 30.55
C VAL A 258 8.85 14.35 31.01
N VAL A 259 9.19 13.77 32.16
CA VAL A 259 8.47 12.62 32.70
C VAL A 259 7.04 12.97 33.08
N ILE A 260 6.80 14.12 33.74
CA ILE A 260 5.43 14.58 34.03
C ILE A 260 4.61 14.74 32.75
N LYS A 261 5.21 15.30 31.68
CA LYS A 261 4.52 15.48 30.39
C LYS A 261 4.15 14.12 29.78
N ALA A 262 5.11 13.18 29.79
CA ALA A 262 4.91 11.82 29.28
C ALA A 262 3.80 11.08 30.04
N VAL A 263 3.82 11.06 31.39
CA VAL A 263 2.83 10.31 32.18
C VAL A 263 1.45 10.96 32.18
N LYS A 264 1.35 12.27 31.93
CA LYS A 264 0.06 12.94 31.69
C LYS A 264 -0.59 12.52 30.38
N ASN A 265 0.22 12.26 29.33
CA ASN A 265 -0.27 11.76 28.07
C ASN A 265 -0.61 10.26 28.15
N ASN A 266 0.30 9.47 28.77
CA ASN A 266 0.15 8.03 28.92
C ASN A 266 0.78 7.59 30.26
N GLY A 267 -0.05 7.17 31.23
CA GLY A 267 0.41 6.74 32.56
C GLY A 267 1.44 5.62 32.52
N MET A 268 1.30 4.70 31.55
CA MET A 268 2.24 3.58 31.35
C MET A 268 3.65 4.05 30.95
N ALA A 269 3.81 5.32 30.49
CA ALA A 269 5.13 5.91 30.26
C ALA A 269 6.01 5.94 31.51
N LEU A 270 5.45 5.80 32.73
CA LEU A 270 6.19 5.70 33.95
C LEU A 270 7.26 4.60 33.91
N GLN A 271 7.03 3.51 33.16
CA GLN A 271 8.04 2.47 32.99
C GLN A 271 9.36 2.99 32.40
N GLY A 272 9.32 4.05 31.57
CA GLY A 272 10.49 4.69 30.98
C GLY A 272 11.24 5.65 31.92
N ALA A 273 10.62 6.09 33.00
CA ALA A 273 11.25 7.03 33.94
C ALA A 273 12.44 6.40 34.70
N SER A 274 13.33 7.24 35.22
CA SER A 274 14.41 6.78 36.10
C SER A 274 13.85 6.22 37.41
N ASP A 275 14.63 5.37 38.08
CA ASP A 275 14.24 4.77 39.39
C ASP A 275 13.94 5.83 40.42
N GLU A 276 14.67 6.97 40.41
CA GLU A 276 14.43 8.11 41.28
C GLU A 276 13.02 8.68 41.06
N LEU A 277 12.61 8.89 39.78
CA LEU A 277 11.31 9.45 39.45
C LEU A 277 10.18 8.43 39.61
N LYS A 278 10.44 7.13 39.45
CA LYS A 278 9.52 6.05 39.86
C LYS A 278 9.27 6.00 41.36
N ASN A 279 10.13 6.61 42.17
CA ASN A 279 9.95 6.77 43.65
C ASN A 279 9.40 8.16 44.00
N ASN A 280 9.11 9.01 43.03
CA ASN A 280 8.48 10.32 43.26
C ASN A 280 6.97 10.19 43.35
N LYS A 281 6.42 10.36 44.57
CA LYS A 281 4.98 10.19 44.83
C LYS A 281 4.09 11.05 43.93
N LYS A 282 4.50 12.31 43.64
CA LYS A 282 3.73 13.21 42.77
C LYS A 282 3.62 12.69 41.34
N ILE A 283 4.74 12.20 40.77
CA ILE A 283 4.79 11.66 39.44
C ILE A 283 3.97 10.36 39.33
N VAL A 284 4.15 9.46 40.30
CA VAL A 284 3.41 8.21 40.38
C VAL A 284 1.91 8.46 40.48
N MET A 285 1.49 9.44 41.30
CA MET A 285 0.06 9.82 41.38
C MET A 285 -0.50 10.28 40.04
N ILE A 286 0.23 11.16 39.32
CA ILE A 286 -0.19 11.62 38.00
C ILE A 286 -0.30 10.42 36.99
N ALA A 287 0.67 9.51 37.06
CA ALA A 287 0.66 8.33 36.18
C ALA A 287 -0.53 7.41 36.49
N VAL A 288 -0.81 7.14 37.76
CA VAL A 288 -1.91 6.27 38.20
C VAL A 288 -3.28 6.91 37.97
N GLU A 289 -3.39 8.23 38.08
CA GLU A 289 -4.61 8.98 37.75
C GLU A 289 -4.94 8.86 36.26
N ASN A 290 -3.91 8.78 35.37
CA ASN A 290 -4.09 8.58 33.95
C ASN A 290 -4.37 7.10 33.62
N ASP A 291 -3.59 6.17 34.20
CA ASP A 291 -3.76 4.72 34.05
C ASP A 291 -3.37 3.99 35.35
N GLY A 292 -4.35 3.36 35.99
CA GLY A 292 -4.14 2.63 37.27
C GLY A 292 -3.07 1.54 37.19
N HIS A 293 -2.85 0.93 36.00
CA HIS A 293 -1.80 -0.07 35.79
C HIS A 293 -0.38 0.52 35.92
N ALA A 294 -0.24 1.84 35.76
CA ALA A 294 1.06 2.50 35.95
C ALA A 294 1.67 2.24 37.33
N LEU A 295 0.87 1.87 38.35
CA LEU A 295 1.36 1.51 39.67
C LEU A 295 2.36 0.35 39.65
N GLU A 296 2.28 -0.56 38.68
CA GLU A 296 3.23 -1.66 38.48
C GLU A 296 4.67 -1.16 38.28
N PHE A 297 4.83 0.03 37.69
CA PHE A 297 6.15 0.63 37.43
C PHE A 297 6.66 1.55 38.54
N ALA A 298 5.87 1.82 39.55
CA ALA A 298 6.32 2.59 40.69
C ALA A 298 7.38 1.82 41.50
N SER A 299 8.17 2.52 42.32
CA SER A 299 9.10 1.85 43.22
C SER A 299 8.35 0.94 44.20
N HIS A 300 8.99 -0.15 44.64
CA HIS A 300 8.43 -1.06 45.64
C HIS A 300 7.94 -0.33 46.92
N LYS A 301 8.57 0.79 47.26
CA LYS A 301 8.18 1.62 48.40
C LYS A 301 6.82 2.29 48.21
N LEU A 302 6.42 2.58 46.99
CA LEU A 302 5.16 3.27 46.71
C LEU A 302 4.06 2.29 46.24
N GLN A 303 4.42 1.03 45.96
CA GLN A 303 3.45 -0.04 45.67
C GLN A 303 2.84 -0.62 46.95
N ASN A 304 3.55 -0.53 48.10
CA ASN A 304 3.12 -0.97 49.44
C ASN A 304 2.59 0.21 50.27
#